data_0e1f975cac90ea5606f50bb3a5f6572a
#
_entry.id   0e1f975cac90ea5606f50bb3a5f6572a
#
_cell.length_a   1.000
_cell.length_b   1.000
_cell.length_c   1.000
_cell.angle_alpha   90.00
_cell.angle_beta   90.00
_cell.angle_gamma   90.00
#
_symmetry.space_group_name_H-M   'P 1'
#
loop_
_entity.id
_entity.type
_entity.pdbx_description
1 polymer ?
#
loop_
_entity_poly.entity_id
_entity_poly.type
_entity_poly.pdbx_seq_one_letter_code
_entity_poly.pdbx_strand_id
1 'polypeptide(L)'
;MNPTSDVPRPGSDLTVEPREGYLYLHLAPGFELTPESTTRLWTTVGEACRQHNLRHVLAEGENVQRKLTPVQTYDHTSLAARLIPGLALACCFRGYRTDEQTEFMKVAAMNRGAQVEFFEDLNAALHWLGART
;
A
#
# COMPACT_ATOMS: atom_id res chain seq x y z
N MET A 1 16.39 21.17 -13.64
CA MET A 1 15.89 20.81 -13.69
C MET A 1 15.64 20.60 -13.25
N ASN A 2 15.44 20.53 -12.89
CA ASN A 2 14.92 20.27 -12.67
C ASN A 2 14.45 20.17 -12.53
N PRO A 3 14.11 20.39 -12.35
CA PRO A 3 13.27 20.23 -12.27
C PRO A 3 12.69 19.89 -12.32
N THR A 4 12.48 20.09 -12.28
CA THR A 4 11.81 19.65 -12.31
C THR A 4 11.54 19.24 -12.56
N SER A 5 11.67 19.52 -12.37
CA SER A 5 11.35 19.04 -13.07
C SER A 5 10.41 18.15 -13.69
N ASP A 6 10.02 18.03 -14.59
CA ASP A 6 9.09 17.38 -15.30
C ASP A 6 9.55 16.10 -15.80
N VAL A 7 10.77 15.79 -15.71
CA VAL A 7 11.34 14.49 -15.97
C VAL A 7 10.84 13.58 -14.90
N PRO A 8 10.23 12.41 -15.23
CA PRO A 8 9.78 11.48 -14.21
C PRO A 8 10.96 11.10 -13.34
N ARG A 9 10.80 11.33 -12.07
CA ARG A 9 11.83 10.97 -11.12
C ARG A 9 11.61 9.56 -10.66
N PRO A 10 12.65 8.88 -10.21
CA PRO A 10 12.46 7.57 -9.60
C PRO A 10 11.39 7.70 -8.51
N GLY A 11 10.35 6.89 -8.60
CA GLY A 11 9.30 6.93 -7.62
C GLY A 11 8.16 7.88 -7.93
N SER A 12 8.17 8.55 -9.12
CA SER A 12 7.08 9.45 -9.46
C SER A 12 5.77 8.69 -9.71
N ASP A 13 5.86 7.39 -9.96
CA ASP A 13 4.70 6.52 -10.10
C ASP A 13 4.11 6.13 -8.76
N LEU A 14 4.74 6.56 -7.68
CA LEU A 14 4.37 6.21 -6.32
C LEU A 14 4.64 7.43 -5.45
N THR A 15 3.61 8.00 -4.86
CA THR A 15 3.78 9.16 -3.99
C THR A 15 3.09 8.92 -2.65
N VAL A 16 3.63 9.53 -1.60
CA VAL A 16 3.05 9.43 -0.27
C VAL A 16 2.82 10.83 0.27
N GLU A 17 1.76 10.96 1.05
CA GLU A 17 1.40 12.23 1.66
C GLU A 17 0.79 11.99 3.02
N PRO A 18 1.39 12.53 4.09
CA PRO A 18 0.78 12.38 5.41
C PRO A 18 -0.50 13.21 5.49
N ARG A 19 -1.54 12.61 6.02
CA ARG A 19 -2.81 13.26 6.26
C ARG A 19 -3.20 13.04 7.71
N GLU A 20 -4.28 13.65 8.11
CA GLU A 20 -4.70 13.55 9.50
C GLU A 20 -5.14 12.13 9.79
N GLY A 21 -4.35 11.42 10.60
CA GLY A 21 -4.69 10.08 11.03
C GLY A 21 -4.25 8.95 10.11
N TYR A 22 -3.74 9.26 8.92
CA TYR A 22 -3.29 8.20 8.01
C TYR A 22 -2.30 8.74 6.98
N LEU A 23 -1.59 7.81 6.36
CA LEU A 23 -0.69 8.13 5.24
C LEU A 23 -1.41 7.80 3.95
N TYR A 24 -1.44 8.76 3.04
CA TYR A 24 -2.04 8.55 1.73
C TYR A 24 -0.95 8.09 0.75
N LEU A 25 -1.18 6.94 0.14
CA LEU A 25 -0.28 6.38 -0.86
C LEU A 25 -1.01 6.37 -2.18
N HIS A 26 -0.46 7.06 -3.18
CA HIS A 26 -1.05 7.10 -4.51
C HIS A 26 -0.16 6.36 -5.49
N LEU A 27 -0.75 5.45 -6.24
CA LEU A 27 -0.08 4.70 -7.29
C LEU A 27 -0.59 5.17 -8.65
N ALA A 28 0.33 5.41 -9.58
CA ALA A 28 -0.04 5.83 -10.93
C ALA A 28 -0.88 4.73 -11.60
N PRO A 29 -1.76 5.11 -12.56
CA PRO A 29 -2.57 4.10 -13.23
C PRO A 29 -1.70 3.02 -13.86
N GLY A 30 -2.13 1.77 -13.69
CA GLY A 30 -1.39 0.64 -14.24
C GLY A 30 -0.14 0.27 -13.48
N PHE A 31 0.04 0.80 -12.28
CA PHE A 31 1.24 0.51 -11.48
C PHE A 31 1.42 -1.00 -11.34
N GLU A 32 2.65 -1.47 -11.58
CA GLU A 32 2.94 -2.89 -11.50
C GLU A 32 3.63 -3.22 -10.19
N LEU A 33 3.01 -4.14 -9.44
CA LEU A 33 3.58 -4.65 -8.19
C LEU A 33 4.53 -5.78 -8.55
N THR A 34 5.79 -5.44 -8.73
CA THR A 34 6.86 -6.40 -8.95
C THR A 34 7.65 -6.54 -7.65
N PRO A 35 8.55 -7.51 -7.54
CA PRO A 35 9.38 -7.58 -6.32
C PRO A 35 10.12 -6.28 -6.06
N GLU A 36 10.67 -5.65 -7.10
CA GLU A 36 11.43 -4.41 -6.94
C GLU A 36 10.54 -3.24 -6.55
N SER A 37 9.42 -3.06 -7.25
CA SER A 37 8.55 -1.92 -6.98
C SER A 37 7.88 -2.06 -5.63
N THR A 38 7.55 -3.28 -5.23
CA THR A 38 6.87 -3.53 -3.95
C THR A 38 7.83 -3.30 -2.78
N THR A 39 9.09 -3.69 -2.94
CA THR A 39 10.10 -3.39 -1.92
C THR A 39 10.27 -1.88 -1.78
N ARG A 40 10.37 -1.17 -2.90
CA ARG A 40 10.49 0.28 -2.90
C ARG A 40 9.27 0.93 -2.25
N LEU A 41 8.09 0.39 -2.58
CA LEU A 41 6.83 0.89 -2.03
C LEU A 41 6.84 0.80 -0.51
N TRP A 42 7.12 -0.39 0.03
CA TRP A 42 7.06 -0.59 1.48
C TRP A 42 8.18 0.13 2.21
N THR A 43 9.34 0.27 1.59
CA THR A 43 10.42 1.05 2.17
C THR A 43 10.02 2.52 2.28
N THR A 44 9.42 3.06 1.22
CA THR A 44 8.97 4.45 1.19
C THR A 44 7.84 4.68 2.20
N VAL A 45 6.84 3.80 2.18
CA VAL A 45 5.69 3.93 3.08
C VAL A 45 6.11 3.75 4.53
N GLY A 46 6.97 2.76 4.79
CA GLY A 46 7.45 2.51 6.15
C GLY A 46 8.21 3.70 6.72
N GLU A 47 9.06 4.30 5.89
CA GLU A 47 9.82 5.48 6.32
C GLU A 47 8.88 6.63 6.65
N ALA A 48 7.90 6.90 5.78
CA ALA A 48 6.96 7.99 6.00
C ALA A 48 6.10 7.74 7.24
N CYS A 49 5.66 6.50 7.43
CA CYS A 49 4.88 6.16 8.62
C CYS A 49 5.68 6.38 9.89
N ARG A 50 6.95 6.01 9.86
CA ARG A 50 7.82 6.21 11.02
C ARG A 50 8.03 7.70 11.31
N GLN A 51 8.28 8.47 10.24
CA GLN A 51 8.53 9.91 10.39
C GLN A 51 7.31 10.64 10.96
N HIS A 52 6.12 10.23 10.56
CA HIS A 52 4.89 10.94 10.94
C HIS A 52 4.10 10.21 12.01
N ASN A 53 4.67 9.15 12.57
CA ASN A 53 4.03 8.37 13.63
C ASN A 53 2.65 7.88 13.21
N LEU A 54 2.59 7.29 12.01
CA LEU A 54 1.36 6.77 11.44
C LEU A 54 1.48 5.28 11.21
N ARG A 55 0.36 4.59 11.25
CA ARG A 55 0.32 3.16 10.91
C ARG A 55 -0.95 2.81 10.13
N HIS A 56 -1.77 3.81 9.82
CA HIS A 56 -2.93 3.64 8.95
C HIS A 56 -2.53 4.16 7.57
N VAL A 57 -2.75 3.35 6.55
CA VAL A 57 -2.34 3.68 5.19
C VAL A 57 -3.52 3.49 4.26
N LEU A 58 -3.82 4.52 3.47
CA LEU A 58 -4.79 4.43 2.39
C LEU A 58 -4.03 4.41 1.09
N ALA A 59 -4.11 3.28 0.38
CA ALA A 59 -3.47 3.14 -0.93
C ALA A 59 -4.54 3.28 -2.00
N GLU A 60 -4.31 4.17 -2.95
CA GLU A 60 -5.26 4.41 -4.03
C GLU A 60 -4.57 4.21 -5.37
N GLY A 61 -5.25 3.51 -6.30
CA GLY A 61 -4.72 3.28 -7.63
C GLY A 61 -5.79 2.77 -8.56
N GLU A 62 -5.48 2.81 -9.86
CA GLU A 62 -6.35 2.30 -10.91
C GLU A 62 -5.60 1.25 -11.71
N ASN A 63 -6.25 0.12 -11.97
CA ASN A 63 -5.67 -0.95 -12.79
C ASN A 63 -4.29 -1.36 -12.31
N VAL A 64 -4.13 -1.47 -11.00
CA VAL A 64 -2.88 -1.94 -10.41
C VAL A 64 -2.69 -3.39 -10.84
N GLN A 65 -1.48 -3.72 -11.31
CA GLN A 65 -1.17 -5.04 -11.83
C GLN A 65 -0.29 -5.80 -10.85
N ARG A 66 -0.75 -6.97 -10.41
CA ARG A 66 0.05 -7.79 -9.52
C ARG A 66 0.96 -8.69 -10.34
N LYS A 67 2.26 -8.49 -10.21
CA LYS A 67 3.29 -9.29 -10.89
C LYS A 67 4.14 -10.02 -9.87
N LEU A 68 3.47 -10.62 -8.88
CA LEU A 68 4.13 -11.32 -7.77
C LEU A 68 3.61 -12.74 -7.73
N THR A 69 4.52 -13.67 -7.44
CA THR A 69 4.12 -15.05 -7.15
C THR A 69 3.51 -15.10 -5.76
N PRO A 70 2.81 -16.19 -5.40
CA PRO A 70 2.29 -16.31 -4.03
C PRO A 70 3.37 -16.19 -2.96
N VAL A 71 4.56 -16.77 -3.19
CA VAL A 71 5.66 -16.67 -2.24
C VAL A 71 6.12 -15.23 -2.11
N GLN A 72 6.25 -14.53 -3.23
CA GLN A 72 6.67 -13.13 -3.20
C GLN A 72 5.63 -12.27 -2.51
N THR A 73 4.34 -12.55 -2.74
CA THR A 73 3.27 -11.82 -2.05
C THR A 73 3.38 -12.02 -0.54
N TYR A 74 3.65 -13.25 -0.10
CA TYR A 74 3.82 -13.54 1.31
C TYR A 74 5.02 -12.78 1.88
N ASP A 75 6.14 -12.80 1.16
CA ASP A 75 7.36 -12.14 1.62
C ASP A 75 7.15 -10.64 1.77
N HIS A 76 6.47 -10.02 0.82
CA HIS A 76 6.24 -8.57 0.88
C HIS A 76 5.20 -8.21 1.93
N THR A 77 4.22 -9.09 2.17
CA THR A 77 3.27 -8.88 3.25
C THR A 77 4.00 -8.91 4.60
N SER A 78 4.91 -9.85 4.76
CA SER A 78 5.72 -9.96 5.98
C SER A 78 6.60 -8.73 6.15
N LEU A 79 7.19 -8.24 5.07
CA LEU A 79 8.01 -7.05 5.10
C LEU A 79 7.19 -5.83 5.56
N ALA A 80 6.00 -5.65 5.00
CA ALA A 80 5.15 -4.52 5.36
C ALA A 80 4.79 -4.57 6.86
N ALA A 81 4.41 -5.74 7.35
CA ALA A 81 4.03 -5.90 8.75
C ALA A 81 5.22 -5.64 9.68
N ARG A 82 6.42 -6.00 9.24
CA ARG A 82 7.63 -5.78 10.05
C ARG A 82 8.01 -4.31 10.07
N LEU A 83 7.90 -3.64 8.92
CA LEU A 83 8.28 -2.23 8.83
C LEU A 83 7.28 -1.31 9.52
N ILE A 84 6.00 -1.70 9.55
CA ILE A 84 4.95 -0.88 10.13
C ILE A 84 4.17 -1.72 11.13
N PRO A 85 4.66 -1.85 12.37
CA PRO A 85 3.93 -2.63 13.39
C PRO A 85 2.53 -2.07 13.60
N GLY A 86 1.54 -2.95 13.58
CA GLY A 86 0.14 -2.53 13.75
C GLY A 86 -0.46 -1.92 12.51
N LEU A 87 0.13 -2.15 11.34
CA LEU A 87 -0.35 -1.58 10.08
C LEU A 87 -1.82 -1.90 9.82
N ALA A 88 -2.57 -0.89 9.43
CA ALA A 88 -3.91 -1.05 8.89
C ALA A 88 -3.89 -0.44 7.49
N LEU A 89 -4.05 -1.29 6.48
CA LEU A 89 -3.91 -0.89 5.08
C LEU A 89 -5.25 -1.05 4.38
N ALA A 90 -5.78 0.05 3.86
CA ALA A 90 -6.97 0.03 3.01
C ALA A 90 -6.51 0.26 1.58
N CYS A 91 -6.80 -0.69 0.69
CA CYS A 91 -6.44 -0.59 -0.72
C CYS A 91 -7.70 -0.24 -1.51
N CYS A 92 -7.76 1.00 -2.01
CA CYS A 92 -8.85 1.42 -2.87
C CYS A 92 -8.35 1.32 -4.31
N PHE A 93 -8.39 0.10 -4.86
CA PHE A 93 -7.84 -0.21 -6.17
C PHE A 93 -8.98 -0.48 -7.14
N ARG A 94 -9.29 0.49 -7.98
CA ARG A 94 -10.33 0.31 -8.98
C ARG A 94 -9.76 -0.52 -10.13
N GLY A 95 -10.56 -1.48 -10.59
CA GLY A 95 -10.13 -2.38 -11.66
C GLY A 95 -9.22 -3.50 -11.21
N TYR A 96 -9.03 -3.67 -9.91
CA TYR A 96 -8.21 -4.73 -9.36
C TYR A 96 -9.10 -5.88 -8.93
N ARG A 97 -8.82 -7.07 -9.44
CA ARG A 97 -9.63 -8.24 -9.10
C ARG A 97 -9.01 -8.96 -7.92
N THR A 98 -9.78 -9.09 -6.84
CA THR A 98 -9.34 -9.88 -5.70
C THR A 98 -9.55 -11.37 -6.00
N ASP A 99 -8.68 -12.20 -5.44
CA ASP A 99 -8.71 -13.64 -5.69
C ASP A 99 -8.17 -14.36 -4.46
N GLU A 100 -7.89 -15.66 -4.62
CA GLU A 100 -7.41 -16.47 -3.51
C GLU A 100 -6.08 -15.97 -2.96
N GLN A 101 -5.21 -15.46 -3.83
CA GLN A 101 -3.93 -14.93 -3.38
C GLN A 101 -4.13 -13.69 -2.53
N THR A 102 -5.14 -12.88 -2.88
CA THR A 102 -5.49 -11.71 -2.09
C THR A 102 -5.99 -12.12 -0.70
N GLU A 103 -6.84 -13.14 -0.65
CA GLU A 103 -7.35 -13.64 0.63
C GLU A 103 -6.23 -14.22 1.48
N PHE A 104 -5.32 -14.95 0.84
CA PHE A 104 -4.17 -15.49 1.54
C PHE A 104 -3.31 -14.38 2.14
N MET A 105 -3.12 -13.29 1.38
CA MET A 105 -2.34 -12.15 1.85
C MET A 105 -2.97 -11.53 3.08
N LYS A 106 -4.30 -11.40 3.10
CA LYS A 106 -5.00 -10.82 4.22
C LYS A 106 -4.81 -11.66 5.48
N VAL A 107 -4.87 -12.98 5.34
CA VAL A 107 -4.66 -13.87 6.47
C VAL A 107 -3.22 -13.80 6.96
N ALA A 108 -2.27 -13.79 6.02
CA ALA A 108 -0.86 -13.69 6.37
C ALA A 108 -0.56 -12.39 7.12
N ALA A 109 -1.18 -11.29 6.68
CA ALA A 109 -1.02 -10.01 7.35
C ALA A 109 -1.58 -10.07 8.77
N MET A 110 -2.79 -10.64 8.92
CA MET A 110 -3.43 -10.73 10.21
C MET A 110 -2.59 -11.54 11.20
N ASN A 111 -1.98 -12.62 10.72
CA ASN A 111 -1.13 -13.44 11.56
C ASN A 111 0.12 -12.71 12.04
N ARG A 112 0.44 -11.57 11.45
CA ARG A 112 1.59 -10.76 11.83
C ARG A 112 1.18 -9.44 12.45
N GLY A 113 -0.09 -9.31 12.85
CA GLY A 113 -0.55 -8.12 13.54
C GLY A 113 -0.91 -6.97 12.61
N ALA A 114 -1.07 -7.22 11.33
CA ALA A 114 -1.49 -6.20 10.36
C ALA A 114 -2.86 -6.53 9.82
N GLN A 115 -3.56 -5.51 9.33
CA GLN A 115 -4.88 -5.68 8.74
C GLN A 115 -4.86 -5.06 7.35
N VAL A 116 -5.40 -5.79 6.38
CA VAL A 116 -5.46 -5.34 4.98
C VAL A 116 -6.86 -5.60 4.46
N GLU A 117 -7.42 -4.62 3.78
CA GLU A 117 -8.71 -4.78 3.15
C GLU A 117 -8.75 -4.04 1.82
N PHE A 118 -9.57 -4.53 0.89
CA PHE A 118 -9.67 -3.97 -0.46
C PHE A 118 -11.05 -3.36 -0.65
N PHE A 119 -11.07 -2.19 -1.30
CA PHE A 119 -12.30 -1.43 -1.51
C PHE A 119 -12.32 -0.88 -2.93
N GLU A 120 -13.53 -0.68 -3.46
CA GLU A 120 -13.70 0.04 -4.71
C GLU A 120 -14.22 1.45 -4.45
N ASP A 121 -14.66 1.72 -3.24
CA ASP A 121 -15.22 3.00 -2.84
C ASP A 121 -14.34 3.67 -1.80
N LEU A 122 -13.93 4.89 -2.10
CA LEU A 122 -13.02 5.63 -1.23
C LEU A 122 -13.62 5.88 0.14
N ASN A 123 -14.92 6.21 0.19
CA ASN A 123 -15.56 6.49 1.47
C ASN A 123 -15.60 5.25 2.35
N ALA A 124 -15.84 4.09 1.76
CA ALA A 124 -15.84 2.83 2.50
C ALA A 124 -14.45 2.55 3.06
N ALA A 125 -13.40 2.82 2.27
CA ALA A 125 -12.03 2.62 2.70
C ALA A 125 -11.69 3.51 3.88
N LEU A 126 -12.05 4.79 3.80
CA LEU A 126 -11.79 5.74 4.87
C LEU A 126 -12.56 5.39 6.14
N HIS A 127 -13.80 4.93 5.97
CA HIS A 127 -14.60 4.51 7.12
C HIS A 127 -13.95 3.31 7.83
N TRP A 128 -13.49 2.35 7.03
CA TRP A 128 -12.84 1.16 7.58
C TRP A 128 -11.57 1.55 8.35
N LEU A 129 -10.76 2.44 7.79
CA LEU A 129 -9.54 2.90 8.45
C LEU A 129 -9.87 3.62 9.76
N GLY A 130 -10.88 4.48 9.75
CA GLY A 130 -11.25 5.25 10.94
C GLY A 130 -11.74 4.39 12.08
N ALA A 131 -12.21 3.17 11.80
CA ALA A 131 -12.67 2.26 12.82
C ALA A 131 -11.53 1.49 13.48
N ARG A 132 -10.30 1.63 12.99
CA ARG A 132 -9.13 0.95 13.56
C ARG A 132 -8.37 1.90 14.45
N THR A 133 -8.11 1.49 15.66
CA THR A 133 -7.40 2.35 16.61
C THR A 133 -6.13 1.71 17.11
#